data_712f157643632b08f2ebb217c2f3023c
#
_entry.id   712f157643632b08f2ebb217c2f3023c
#
_cell.length_a   1.000
_cell.length_b   1.000
_cell.length_c   1.000
_cell.angle_alpha   90.00
_cell.angle_beta   90.00
_cell.angle_gamma   90.00
#
_symmetry.space_group_name_H-M   'P 1'
#
loop_
_entity.id
_entity.type
_entity.pdbx_description
1 polymer ?
#
loop_
_entity_poly.entity_id
_entity_poly.type
_entity_poly.pdbx_seq_one_letter_code
_entity_poly.pdbx_strand_id
1 'polypeptide(L)'
;MRILFERSGGFAGRKLHASLDVQSLSAEDARQLQELLERSRFFELPSKLETPRAGADRFTYRVTVETEDGARTIEAGEGAVPAPMRPLIDWLTRFGRGHQ
;
A
#
# COMPACT_ATOMS: atom_id res chain seq x y z
N MET A 1 -0.54 -13.96 -6.43
CA MET A 1 -0.16 -12.79 -5.62
C MET A 1 -1.40 -12.15 -5.03
N ARG A 2 -1.37 -11.90 -3.77
CA ARG A 2 -2.46 -11.24 -3.05
C ARG A 2 -1.93 -10.01 -2.34
N ILE A 3 -2.70 -8.93 -2.38
CA ILE A 3 -2.31 -7.68 -1.74
C ILE A 3 -3.36 -7.27 -0.72
N LEU A 4 -2.88 -6.95 0.47
CA LEU A 4 -3.70 -6.42 1.55
C LEU A 4 -3.25 -5.00 1.80
N PHE A 5 -4.19 -4.07 1.81
CA PHE A 5 -3.92 -2.65 2.00
C PHE A 5 -4.77 -2.11 3.13
N GLU A 6 -4.15 -1.35 4.01
CA GLU A 6 -4.85 -0.68 5.09
C GLU A 6 -4.34 0.75 5.23
N ARG A 7 -5.27 1.69 5.34
CA ARG A 7 -4.98 3.06 5.73
C ARG A 7 -5.71 3.32 7.02
N SER A 8 -4.99 3.75 8.05
CA SER A 8 -5.58 4.07 9.35
C SER A 8 -5.24 5.51 9.73
N GLY A 9 -5.98 6.05 10.69
CA GLY A 9 -5.79 7.41 11.16
C GLY A 9 -6.80 8.38 10.58
N GLY A 10 -6.51 9.69 10.70
CA GLY A 10 -7.41 10.73 10.26
C GLY A 10 -8.38 11.15 11.36
N PHE A 11 -9.15 12.22 11.10
CA PHE A 11 -10.01 12.82 12.11
C PHE A 11 -11.13 11.91 12.61
N ALA A 12 -11.66 11.07 11.74
CA ALA A 12 -12.79 10.23 12.09
C ALA A 12 -12.37 8.85 12.58
N GLY A 13 -11.09 8.57 12.67
CA GLY A 13 -10.59 7.25 13.04
C GLY A 13 -11.00 6.15 12.09
N ARG A 14 -11.42 6.48 10.87
CA ARG A 14 -11.88 5.51 9.90
C ARG A 14 -10.71 4.76 9.29
N LYS A 15 -10.92 3.48 9.08
CA LYS A 15 -9.94 2.65 8.38
C LYS A 15 -10.43 2.35 6.98
N LEU A 16 -9.51 2.39 6.03
CA LEU A 16 -9.76 1.95 4.68
C LEU A 16 -9.03 0.64 4.47
N HIS A 17 -9.74 -0.38 4.03
CA HIS A 17 -9.18 -1.69 3.76
C HIS A 17 -9.41 -2.07 2.31
N ALA A 18 -8.42 -2.72 1.73
CA ALA A 18 -8.60 -3.37 0.44
C ALA A 18 -7.86 -4.70 0.47
N SER A 19 -8.49 -5.72 -0.07
CA SER A 19 -7.88 -7.03 -0.24
C SER A 19 -8.13 -7.44 -1.67
N LEU A 20 -7.06 -7.76 -2.39
CA LEU A 20 -7.22 -8.11 -3.79
C LEU A 20 -6.29 -9.26 -4.18
N ASP A 21 -6.78 -10.11 -5.07
CA ASP A 21 -5.99 -11.15 -5.70
C ASP A 21 -5.68 -10.64 -7.11
N VAL A 22 -4.38 -10.54 -7.43
CA VAL A 22 -3.95 -10.01 -8.73
C VAL A 22 -4.55 -10.81 -9.87
N GLN A 23 -4.77 -12.11 -9.68
CA GLN A 23 -5.36 -12.97 -10.71
C GLN A 23 -6.82 -12.63 -10.99
N SER A 24 -7.50 -11.97 -10.05
CA SER A 24 -8.90 -11.58 -10.21
C SER A 24 -9.06 -10.22 -10.87
N LEU A 25 -7.98 -9.50 -11.09
CA LEU A 25 -8.00 -8.19 -11.73
C LEU A 25 -8.07 -8.33 -13.25
N SER A 26 -8.52 -7.26 -13.93
CA SER A 26 -8.35 -7.18 -15.37
C SER A 26 -6.87 -7.24 -15.71
N ALA A 27 -6.54 -7.63 -16.93
CA ALA A 27 -5.14 -7.65 -17.37
C ALA A 27 -4.50 -6.27 -17.27
N GLU A 28 -5.27 -5.23 -17.58
CA GLU A 28 -4.80 -3.84 -17.48
C GLU A 28 -4.46 -3.46 -16.04
N ASP A 29 -5.36 -3.73 -15.10
CA ASP A 29 -5.14 -3.40 -13.70
C ASP A 29 -4.00 -4.22 -13.11
N ALA A 30 -3.91 -5.50 -13.44
CA ALA A 30 -2.83 -6.35 -12.98
C ALA A 30 -1.47 -5.83 -13.47
N ARG A 31 -1.40 -5.40 -14.72
CA ARG A 31 -0.17 -4.84 -15.30
C ARG A 31 0.23 -3.55 -14.59
N GLN A 32 -0.73 -2.64 -14.39
CA GLN A 32 -0.46 -1.39 -13.69
C GLN A 32 0.06 -1.65 -12.28
N LEU A 33 -0.57 -2.55 -11.57
CA LEU A 33 -0.19 -2.86 -10.21
C LEU A 33 1.22 -3.44 -10.14
N GLN A 34 1.55 -4.36 -11.05
CA GLN A 34 2.88 -4.94 -11.10
C GLN A 34 3.95 -3.88 -11.39
N GLU A 35 3.68 -2.96 -12.34
CA GLU A 35 4.60 -1.86 -12.61
C GLU A 35 4.81 -0.97 -11.39
N LEU A 36 3.73 -0.68 -10.65
CA LEU A 36 3.83 0.15 -9.46
C LEU A 36 4.65 -0.51 -8.37
N LEU A 37 4.47 -1.83 -8.19
CA LEU A 37 5.27 -2.58 -7.23
C LEU A 37 6.75 -2.55 -7.61
N GLU A 38 7.07 -2.74 -8.88
CA GLU A 38 8.46 -2.72 -9.36
C GLU A 38 9.09 -1.35 -9.18
N ARG A 39 8.38 -0.29 -9.55
CA ARG A 39 8.89 1.08 -9.43
C ARG A 39 9.13 1.48 -7.99
N SER A 40 8.30 1.01 -7.09
CA SER A 40 8.45 1.32 -5.66
C SER A 40 9.59 0.54 -5.02
N ARG A 41 10.10 -0.51 -5.70
CA ARG A 41 11.06 -1.45 -5.14
C ARG A 41 10.56 -2.00 -3.82
N PHE A 42 9.29 -2.42 -3.83
CA PHE A 42 8.57 -2.81 -2.62
C PHE A 42 9.33 -3.82 -1.78
N PHE A 43 9.90 -4.85 -2.41
CA PHE A 43 10.55 -5.93 -1.68
C PHE A 43 11.93 -5.53 -1.13
N GLU A 44 12.44 -4.36 -1.50
CA GLU A 44 13.70 -3.84 -0.98
C GLU A 44 13.50 -2.80 0.11
N LEU A 45 12.27 -2.38 0.37
CA LEU A 45 11.98 -1.36 1.39
C LEU A 45 12.09 -1.95 2.79
N PRO A 46 12.49 -1.14 3.78
CA PRO A 46 12.38 -1.54 5.17
C PRO A 46 10.93 -1.82 5.55
N SER A 47 10.71 -2.73 6.48
CA SER A 47 9.35 -3.08 6.89
C SER A 47 8.61 -1.93 7.59
N LYS A 48 9.34 -0.95 8.07
CA LYS A 48 8.74 0.20 8.74
C LYS A 48 9.42 1.49 8.30
N LEU A 49 8.61 2.43 7.81
CA LEU A 49 9.07 3.73 7.34
C LEU A 49 8.40 4.79 8.20
N GLU A 50 9.19 5.55 8.93
CA GLU A 50 8.70 6.58 9.84
C GLU A 50 9.35 7.92 9.56
N THR A 51 8.59 9.00 9.77
CA THR A 51 9.17 10.34 9.74
C THR A 51 9.87 10.62 11.07
N PRO A 52 10.90 11.48 11.05
CA PRO A 52 11.57 11.89 12.29
C PRO A 52 10.65 12.65 13.25
N ARG A 53 9.56 13.23 12.76
CA ARG A 53 8.62 13.99 13.59
C ARG A 53 7.42 13.15 13.95
N ALA A 54 7.33 12.78 15.23
CA ALA A 54 6.18 12.06 15.73
C ALA A 54 4.92 12.94 15.65
N GLY A 55 3.82 12.35 15.21
CA GLY A 55 2.54 13.04 15.16
C GLY A 55 2.31 13.90 13.92
N ALA A 56 3.26 13.94 12.99
CA ALA A 56 3.11 14.71 11.76
C ALA A 56 2.22 14.04 10.72
N ASP A 57 2.02 12.73 10.86
CA ASP A 57 1.29 11.95 9.87
C ASP A 57 -0.20 11.86 10.22
N ARG A 58 -1.05 12.18 9.25
CA ARG A 58 -2.50 11.97 9.39
C ARG A 58 -2.86 10.51 9.24
N PHE A 59 -2.19 9.83 8.32
CA PHE A 59 -2.48 8.45 7.99
C PHE A 59 -1.25 7.59 8.15
N THR A 60 -1.50 6.32 8.46
CA THR A 60 -0.49 5.28 8.39
C THR A 60 -0.97 4.26 7.36
N TYR A 61 -0.09 3.89 6.46
CA TYR A 61 -0.38 2.91 5.41
C TYR A 61 0.32 1.61 5.72
N ARG A 62 -0.39 0.50 5.51
CA ARG A 62 0.19 -0.83 5.63
C ARG A 62 -0.13 -1.59 4.36
N VAL A 63 0.90 -2.06 3.69
CA VAL A 63 0.76 -2.84 2.46
C VAL A 63 1.42 -4.19 2.68
N THR A 64 0.67 -5.27 2.47
CA THR A 64 1.19 -6.62 2.54
C THR A 64 1.06 -7.25 1.16
N VAL A 65 2.16 -7.78 0.65
CA VAL A 65 2.16 -8.53 -0.61
C VAL A 65 2.47 -9.98 -0.27
N GLU A 66 1.52 -10.87 -0.58
CA GLU A 66 1.65 -12.30 -0.37
C GLU A 66 1.94 -12.96 -1.70
N THR A 67 3.01 -13.74 -1.76
CA THR A 67 3.40 -14.52 -2.92
C THR A 67 3.59 -15.97 -2.49
N GLU A 68 3.89 -16.86 -3.44
CA GLU A 68 4.20 -18.25 -3.12
C GLU A 68 5.41 -18.38 -2.21
N ASP A 69 6.32 -17.41 -2.27
CA ASP A 69 7.55 -17.43 -1.48
C ASP A 69 7.40 -16.85 -0.07
N GLY A 70 6.23 -16.31 0.25
CA GLY A 70 5.96 -15.75 1.56
C GLY A 70 5.26 -14.40 1.45
N ALA A 71 5.24 -13.67 2.56
CA ALA A 71 4.58 -12.37 2.65
C ALA A 71 5.55 -11.29 3.07
N ARG A 72 5.37 -10.09 2.53
CA ARG A 72 6.14 -8.91 2.91
C ARG A 72 5.17 -7.80 3.28
N THR A 73 5.34 -7.23 4.47
CA THR A 73 4.54 -6.10 4.93
C THR A 73 5.41 -4.87 5.09
N ILE A 74 4.96 -3.77 4.53
CA ILE A 74 5.59 -2.46 4.69
C ILE A 74 4.58 -1.55 5.36
N GLU A 75 4.99 -0.91 6.45
CA GLU A 75 4.19 0.09 7.14
C GLU A 75 4.88 1.43 7.01
N ALA A 76 4.13 2.45 6.61
CA ALA A 76 4.67 3.78 6.37
C ALA A 76 3.71 4.86 6.86
N GLY A 77 4.22 5.82 7.63
CA GLY A 77 3.49 7.05 7.89
C GLY A 77 3.37 7.85 6.60
N GLU A 78 2.34 8.67 6.51
CA GLU A 78 2.04 9.44 5.31
C GLU A 78 3.23 10.25 4.82
N GLY A 79 3.93 10.92 5.74
CA GLY A 79 5.08 11.74 5.39
C GLY A 79 6.35 10.95 5.09
N ALA A 80 6.37 9.66 5.39
CA ALA A 80 7.53 8.80 5.19
C ALA A 80 7.42 7.94 3.93
N VAL A 81 6.32 8.01 3.19
CA VAL A 81 6.15 7.25 1.97
C VAL A 81 7.16 7.76 0.92
N PRO A 82 8.05 6.89 0.43
CA PRO A 82 9.00 7.32 -0.61
C PRO A 82 8.27 7.74 -1.88
N ALA A 83 8.83 8.71 -2.60
CA ALA A 83 8.21 9.20 -3.83
C ALA A 83 7.87 8.07 -4.82
N PRO A 84 8.72 7.09 -5.06
CA PRO A 84 8.37 6.00 -5.98
C PRO A 84 7.24 5.11 -5.50
N MET A 85 6.93 5.11 -4.20
CA MET A 85 5.85 4.33 -3.63
C MET A 85 4.50 5.06 -3.64
N ARG A 86 4.49 6.38 -3.78
CA ARG A 86 3.26 7.16 -3.76
C ARG A 86 2.23 6.74 -4.82
N PRO A 87 2.62 6.50 -6.09
CA PRO A 87 1.64 6.03 -7.06
C PRO A 87 0.99 4.70 -6.68
N LEU A 88 1.75 3.80 -6.04
CA LEU A 88 1.20 2.54 -5.55
C LEU A 88 0.16 2.79 -4.46
N ILE A 89 0.48 3.65 -3.50
CA ILE A 89 -0.45 4.00 -2.42
C ILE A 89 -1.72 4.64 -2.99
N ASP A 90 -1.57 5.55 -3.96
CA ASP A 90 -2.72 6.20 -4.58
C ASP A 90 -3.62 5.20 -5.32
N TRP A 91 -3.00 4.28 -6.05
CA TRP A 91 -3.75 3.24 -6.77
C TRP A 91 -4.54 2.37 -5.80
N LEU A 92 -3.89 1.91 -4.72
CA LEU A 92 -4.55 1.07 -3.72
C LEU A 92 -5.65 1.81 -2.98
N THR A 93 -5.45 3.10 -2.72
CA THR A 93 -6.48 3.92 -2.06
C THR A 93 -7.72 4.04 -2.94
N ARG A 94 -7.54 4.31 -4.23
CA ARG A 94 -8.66 4.40 -5.16
C ARG A 94 -9.36 3.06 -5.32
N PHE A 95 -8.60 1.98 -5.39
CA PHE A 95 -9.16 0.64 -5.46
C PHE A 95 -10.02 0.35 -4.22
N GLY A 96 -9.50 0.63 -3.03
CA GLY A 96 -10.21 0.40 -1.78
C GLY A 96 -11.51 1.20 -1.69
N ARG A 97 -11.50 2.45 -2.15
CA ARG A 97 -12.70 3.29 -2.15
C ARG A 97 -13.77 2.78 -3.10
N GLY A 98 -13.35 2.23 -4.22
CA GLY A 98 -14.29 1.72 -5.22
C GLY A 98 -14.84 0.34 -4.88
N HIS A 99 -14.23 -0.38 -3.93
CA HIS A 99 -14.57 -1.77 -3.62
C HIS A 99 -14.94 -1.98 -2.16
N GLN A 100 -15.37 -0.95 -1.50
CA GLN A 100 -15.87 -1.05 -0.12
C GLN A 100 -17.31 -1.51 -0.06
#